data_cf40c051c31cc6252c1d40d74c6878bb
#
_entry.id   cf40c051c31cc6252c1d40d74c6878bb
#
_cell.length_a   1.000
_cell.length_b   1.000
_cell.length_c   1.000
_cell.angle_alpha   90.00
_cell.angle_beta   90.00
_cell.angle_gamma   90.00
#
_symmetry.space_group_name_H-M   'P 1'
#
loop_
_entity.id
_entity.type
_entity.pdbx_description
1 polymer ?
#
loop_
_entity_poly.entity_id
_entity_poly.type
_entity_poly.pdbx_seq_one_letter_code
_entity_poly.pdbx_strand_id
1 'polypeptide(L)'
;MKKIIHVSNFNLIRLKGCFQVGFPFKISNGLIRNGYSVLNYPDRDLCRMFGFGHMNFIGRNRLNKHLINFCKVTEPDAILIGHADLISNETLFEIKRLFPALKIM
;
A
#
# COMPACT_ATOMS: atom_id res chain seq x y z
N MET A 1 19.65 -2.68 -3.28
CA MET A 1 18.45 -2.14 -3.93
C MET A 1 17.45 -1.74 -2.85
N LYS A 2 16.95 -0.52 -2.91
CA LYS A 2 15.96 -0.06 -1.93
C LYS A 2 14.59 -0.63 -2.24
N LYS A 3 13.89 -1.02 -1.19
CA LYS A 3 12.56 -1.62 -1.27
C LYS A 3 11.52 -0.57 -0.89
N ILE A 4 10.55 -0.34 -1.77
CA ILE A 4 9.48 0.65 -1.58
C ILE A 4 8.14 -0.06 -1.61
N ILE A 5 7.30 0.19 -0.61
CA ILE A 5 5.89 -0.19 -0.66
C ILE A 5 5.12 0.99 -1.26
N HIS A 6 4.43 0.75 -2.38
CA HIS A 6 3.60 1.76 -3.03
C HIS A 6 2.14 1.49 -2.69
N VAL A 7 1.59 2.29 -1.79
CA VAL A 7 0.19 2.19 -1.34
C VAL A 7 -0.67 3.09 -2.21
N SER A 8 -1.54 2.51 -3.01
CA SER A 8 -2.41 3.27 -3.90
C SER A 8 -3.60 2.42 -4.37
N ASN A 9 -4.54 3.06 -5.04
CA ASN A 9 -5.69 2.37 -5.62
C ASN A 9 -5.33 1.86 -7.02
N PHE A 10 -5.06 0.56 -7.14
CA PHE A 10 -4.69 -0.08 -8.40
C PHE A 10 -5.89 -0.62 -9.18
N ASN A 11 -7.10 -0.57 -8.62
CA ASN A 11 -8.35 -1.02 -9.26
C ASN A 11 -8.30 -2.48 -9.77
N LEU A 12 -7.63 -3.37 -9.04
CA LEU A 12 -7.44 -4.75 -9.50
C LEU A 12 -8.75 -5.54 -9.48
N ILE A 13 -9.52 -5.43 -8.40
CA ILE A 13 -10.78 -6.18 -8.25
C ILE A 13 -11.87 -5.58 -9.14
N ARG A 14 -12.07 -4.26 -9.05
CA ARG A 14 -13.14 -3.56 -9.75
C ARG A 14 -13.09 -3.75 -11.26
N LEU A 15 -11.89 -3.72 -11.84
CA LEU A 15 -11.69 -3.82 -13.28
C LEU A 15 -11.10 -5.17 -13.68
N LYS A 16 -11.10 -6.15 -12.78
CA LYS A 16 -10.57 -7.49 -12.99
C LYS A 16 -9.15 -7.49 -13.56
N GLY A 17 -8.34 -6.53 -13.12
CA GLY A 17 -6.95 -6.39 -13.57
C GLY A 17 -6.78 -5.82 -14.97
N CYS A 18 -7.85 -5.39 -15.63
CA CYS A 18 -7.75 -4.92 -17.03
C CYS A 18 -7.15 -3.53 -17.15
N PHE A 19 -7.08 -2.74 -16.08
CA PHE A 19 -6.62 -1.35 -16.10
C PHE A 19 -5.23 -1.22 -15.51
N GLN A 20 -4.26 -1.90 -16.12
CA GLN A 20 -2.88 -1.92 -15.62
C GLN A 20 -2.01 -0.78 -16.16
N VAL A 21 -2.58 0.12 -16.94
CA VAL A 21 -1.86 1.28 -17.48
C VAL A 21 -2.21 2.57 -16.76
N GLY A 22 -2.91 2.48 -15.63
CA GLY A 22 -3.29 3.64 -14.83
C GLY A 22 -2.11 4.33 -14.16
N PHE A 23 -2.38 5.50 -13.60
CA PHE A 23 -1.36 6.36 -12.99
C PHE A 23 -0.54 5.64 -11.90
N PRO A 24 -1.14 4.85 -10.97
CA PRO A 24 -0.35 4.14 -9.97
C PRO A 24 0.66 3.16 -10.58
N PHE A 25 0.27 2.44 -11.63
CA PHE A 25 1.19 1.52 -12.31
C PHE A 25 2.32 2.25 -13.01
N LYS A 26 2.06 3.44 -13.56
CA LYS A 26 3.10 4.26 -14.19
C LYS A 26 4.14 4.70 -13.17
N ILE A 27 3.70 5.08 -11.96
CA ILE A 27 4.60 5.45 -10.87
C ILE A 27 5.45 4.25 -10.47
N SER A 28 4.84 3.08 -10.26
CA SER A 28 5.57 1.87 -9.89
C SER A 28 6.58 1.48 -10.94
N ASN A 29 6.21 1.53 -12.21
CA ASN A 29 7.12 1.21 -13.31
C ASN A 29 8.28 2.20 -13.40
N GLY A 30 8.02 3.49 -13.15
CA GLY A 30 9.08 4.50 -13.10
C GLY A 30 10.08 4.23 -11.99
N LEU A 31 9.61 3.84 -10.81
CA LEU A 31 10.49 3.49 -9.69
C LEU A 31 11.32 2.25 -10.01
N ILE A 32 10.71 1.23 -10.62
CA ILE A 32 11.43 0.02 -11.01
C ILE A 32 12.53 0.34 -12.01
N ARG A 33 12.24 1.19 -13.01
CA ARG A 33 13.25 1.62 -13.99
C ARG A 33 14.40 2.38 -13.36
N ASN A 34 14.17 3.03 -12.23
CA ASN A 34 15.22 3.74 -11.49
C ASN A 34 15.94 2.85 -10.46
N GLY A 35 15.75 1.55 -10.53
CA GLY A 35 16.49 0.59 -9.72
C GLY A 35 15.89 0.26 -8.35
N TYR A 36 14.65 0.69 -8.08
CA TYR A 36 13.98 0.33 -6.83
C TYR A 36 13.22 -0.98 -6.95
N SER A 37 13.16 -1.73 -5.85
CA SER A 37 12.25 -2.87 -5.72
C SER A 37 10.91 -2.35 -5.20
N VAL A 38 9.83 -2.55 -5.95
CA VAL A 38 8.52 -1.98 -5.63
C VAL A 38 7.54 -3.08 -5.29
N LEU A 39 6.89 -2.92 -4.14
CA LEU A 39 5.78 -3.77 -3.71
C LEU A 39 4.49 -2.94 -3.82
N ASN A 40 3.63 -3.29 -4.76
CA ASN A 40 2.35 -2.61 -4.93
C ASN A 40 1.38 -3.06 -3.84
N TYR A 41 0.82 -2.10 -3.12
CA TYR A 41 -0.13 -2.36 -2.04
C TYR A 41 -1.48 -1.73 -2.39
N PRO A 42 -2.44 -2.52 -2.92
CA PRO A 42 -3.73 -2.01 -3.35
C PRO A 42 -4.67 -1.86 -2.15
N ASP A 43 -4.68 -0.67 -1.54
CA ASP A 43 -5.40 -0.42 -0.31
C ASP A 43 -6.92 -0.68 -0.43
N ARG A 44 -7.54 -0.20 -1.48
CA ARG A 44 -8.99 -0.36 -1.66
C ARG A 44 -9.38 -1.80 -1.93
N ASP A 45 -8.60 -2.50 -2.75
CA ASP A 45 -8.87 -3.90 -3.06
C ASP A 45 -8.71 -4.77 -1.81
N LEU A 46 -7.68 -4.52 -1.01
CA LEU A 46 -7.48 -5.24 0.25
C LEU A 46 -8.57 -4.91 1.28
N CYS A 47 -8.99 -3.64 1.34
CA CYS A 47 -10.08 -3.25 2.22
C CYS A 47 -11.38 -4.01 1.89
N ARG A 48 -11.71 -4.11 0.60
CA ARG A 48 -12.86 -4.89 0.17
C ARG A 48 -12.73 -6.37 0.52
N MET A 49 -11.55 -6.93 0.29
CA MET A 49 -11.29 -8.34 0.61
C MET A 49 -11.45 -8.62 2.09
N PHE A 50 -10.92 -7.77 2.97
CA PHE A 50 -11.03 -7.93 4.42
C PHE A 50 -12.42 -7.57 4.94
N GLY A 51 -13.20 -6.81 4.19
CA GLY A 51 -14.56 -6.39 4.52
C GLY A 51 -15.65 -7.21 3.86
N PHE A 52 -15.35 -8.43 3.45
CA PHE A 52 -16.32 -9.35 2.81
C PHE A 52 -16.91 -8.76 1.53
N GLY A 53 -16.09 -8.13 0.71
CA GLY A 53 -16.49 -7.53 -0.56
C GLY A 53 -16.85 -6.05 -0.49
N HIS A 54 -16.83 -5.45 0.69
CA HIS A 54 -17.22 -4.06 0.91
C HIS A 54 -16.10 -3.24 1.55
N MET A 55 -16.00 -1.97 1.20
CA MET A 55 -15.11 -1.01 1.89
C MET A 55 -15.81 -0.51 3.15
N ASN A 56 -15.85 -1.36 4.17
CA ASN A 56 -16.52 -1.07 5.43
C ASN A 56 -15.52 -0.84 6.56
N PHE A 57 -16.04 -0.56 7.74
CA PHE A 57 -15.27 -0.34 8.95
C PHE A 57 -14.38 -1.54 9.31
N ILE A 58 -14.90 -2.75 9.18
CA ILE A 58 -14.15 -3.98 9.47
C ILE A 58 -12.97 -4.14 8.51
N GLY A 59 -13.22 -3.95 7.22
CA GLY A 59 -12.20 -4.03 6.19
C GLY A 59 -11.10 -2.99 6.40
N ARG A 60 -11.47 -1.77 6.75
CA ARG A 60 -10.52 -0.70 7.02
C ARG A 60 -9.63 -1.01 8.22
N ASN A 61 -10.20 -1.49 9.31
CA ASN A 61 -9.42 -1.84 10.49
C ASN A 61 -8.45 -2.98 10.21
N ARG A 62 -8.89 -4.00 9.50
CA ARG A 62 -8.06 -5.13 9.12
C ARG A 62 -6.95 -4.72 8.16
N LEU A 63 -7.26 -3.83 7.23
CA LEU A 63 -6.29 -3.28 6.29
C LEU A 63 -5.14 -2.58 7.02
N ASN A 64 -5.47 -1.72 7.97
CA ASN A 64 -4.46 -0.96 8.72
C ASN A 64 -3.54 -1.89 9.54
N LYS A 65 -4.11 -2.91 10.17
CA LYS A 65 -3.33 -3.92 10.87
C LYS A 65 -2.46 -4.74 9.92
N HIS A 66 -3.01 -5.08 8.75
CA HIS A 66 -2.29 -5.83 7.73
C HIS A 66 -1.08 -5.04 7.21
N LEU A 67 -1.24 -3.74 6.99
CA LEU A 67 -0.13 -2.91 6.52
C LEU A 67 1.04 -2.92 7.52
N ILE A 68 0.75 -2.81 8.81
CA ILE A 68 1.79 -2.88 9.85
C ILE A 68 2.52 -4.23 9.77
N ASN A 69 1.79 -5.33 9.69
CA ASN A 69 2.39 -6.66 9.58
C ASN A 69 3.15 -6.83 8.27
N PHE A 70 2.64 -6.27 7.19
CA PHE A 70 3.32 -6.30 5.89
C PHE A 70 4.68 -5.59 5.96
N CYS A 71 4.75 -4.46 6.66
CA CYS A 71 6.02 -3.77 6.90
C CYS A 71 6.98 -4.63 7.73
N LYS A 72 6.48 -5.33 8.75
CA LYS A 72 7.32 -6.21 9.56
C LYS A 72 7.92 -7.36 8.76
N VAL A 73 7.16 -7.91 7.82
CA VAL A 73 7.61 -9.05 6.99
C VAL A 73 8.54 -8.59 5.88
N THR A 74 8.21 -7.49 5.21
CA THR A 74 8.94 -7.04 4.00
C THR A 74 10.12 -6.13 4.31
N GLU A 75 10.14 -5.49 5.47
CA GLU A 75 11.20 -4.57 5.89
C GLU A 75 11.53 -3.53 4.80
N PRO A 76 10.56 -2.67 4.43
CA PRO A 76 10.79 -1.70 3.38
C PRO A 76 11.69 -0.55 3.83
N ASP A 77 12.35 0.09 2.88
CA ASP A 77 13.12 1.31 3.14
C ASP A 77 12.25 2.56 3.13
N ALA A 78 11.14 2.51 2.36
CA ALA A 78 10.21 3.62 2.26
C ALA A 78 8.80 3.13 1.94
N ILE A 79 7.82 3.95 2.29
CA ILE A 79 6.43 3.78 1.87
C ILE A 79 6.05 5.04 1.08
N LEU A 80 5.62 4.83 -0.16
CA LEU A 80 5.05 5.90 -1.00
C LEU A 80 3.54 5.78 -0.96
N ILE A 81 2.87 6.81 -0.47
CA ILE A 81 1.41 6.81 -0.33
C ILE A 81 0.82 7.71 -1.42
N GLY A 82 0.01 7.11 -2.29
CA GLY A 82 -0.78 7.84 -3.25
C GLY A 82 -2.14 8.22 -2.66
N HIS A 83 -3.21 7.98 -3.39
CA HIS A 83 -4.57 8.17 -2.87
C HIS A 83 -4.91 7.03 -1.88
N ALA A 84 -4.44 7.15 -0.66
CA ALA A 84 -4.60 6.12 0.36
C ALA A 84 -5.35 6.67 1.59
N ASP A 85 -6.56 7.15 1.36
CA ASP A 85 -7.42 7.71 2.40
C ASP A 85 -7.92 6.67 3.42
N LEU A 86 -7.72 5.38 3.13
CA LEU A 86 -8.10 4.29 4.04
C LEU A 86 -7.05 4.00 5.10
N ILE A 87 -5.82 4.48 4.92
CA ILE A 87 -4.75 4.29 5.90
C ILE A 87 -4.83 5.42 6.93
N SER A 88 -5.02 5.07 8.19
CA SER A 88 -5.16 6.06 9.26
C SER A 88 -3.82 6.66 9.65
N ASN A 89 -3.87 7.89 10.20
CA ASN A 89 -2.68 8.54 10.73
C ASN A 89 -2.06 7.74 11.88
N GLU A 90 -2.90 7.15 12.72
CA GLU A 90 -2.44 6.30 13.82
C GLU A 90 -1.61 5.13 13.32
N THR A 91 -2.03 4.52 12.20
CA THR A 91 -1.29 3.43 11.56
C THR A 91 0.08 3.92 11.09
N LEU A 92 0.14 5.08 10.46
CA LEU A 92 1.41 5.65 9.99
C LEU A 92 2.35 5.99 11.15
N PHE A 93 1.81 6.55 12.24
CA PHE A 93 2.59 6.82 13.44
C PHE A 93 3.14 5.53 14.05
N GLU A 94 2.34 4.47 14.11
CA GLU A 94 2.77 3.18 14.64
C GLU A 94 3.87 2.57 13.78
N ILE A 95 3.74 2.64 12.45
CA ILE A 95 4.78 2.17 11.54
C ILE A 95 6.07 2.95 11.76
N LYS A 96 5.98 4.26 11.90
CA LYS A 96 7.16 5.10 12.12
C LYS A 96 7.81 4.82 13.48
N ARG A 97 7.00 4.51 14.50
CA ARG A 97 7.51 4.12 15.82
C ARG A 97 8.27 2.81 15.76
N LEU A 98 7.74 1.83 15.04
CA LEU A 98 8.36 0.50 14.90
C LEU A 98 9.59 0.53 13.98
N PHE A 99 9.58 1.40 12.97
CA PHE A 99 10.65 1.49 11.98
C PHE A 99 11.11 2.94 11.82
N PRO A 100 11.91 3.46 12.78
CA PRO A 100 12.28 4.89 12.77
C PRO A 100 13.05 5.34 11.54
N ALA A 101 13.79 4.44 10.90
CA ALA A 101 14.57 4.75 9.70
C ALA A 101 13.74 4.71 8.40
N LEU A 102 12.53 4.18 8.45
CA LEU A 102 11.66 4.08 7.29
C LEU A 102 11.15 5.47 6.90
N LYS A 103 11.16 5.77 5.61
CA LYS A 103 10.65 7.04 5.08
C LYS A 103 9.21 6.86 4.59
N ILE A 104 8.34 7.79 4.97
CA ILE A 104 6.96 7.84 4.49
C ILE A 104 6.82 9.08 3.60
N MET A 105 6.43 8.84 2.36
CA MET A 105 6.31 9.90 1.35
C MET A 105 4.88 10.07 0.87
#